data_89c8545bb7aa5579ef25dc23ea271475
#
_entry.id   89c8545bb7aa5579ef25dc23ea271475
#
_cell.length_a   1.000
_cell.length_b   1.000
_cell.length_c   1.000
_cell.angle_alpha   90.00
_cell.angle_beta   90.00
_cell.angle_gamma   90.00
#
_symmetry.space_group_name_H-M   'P 1'
#
loop_
_entity.id
_entity.type
_entity.pdbx_description
1 polymer ?
#
loop_
_entity_poly.entity_id
_entity_poly.type
_entity_poly.pdbx_seq_one_letter_code
_entity_poly.pdbx_strand_id
1 'polypeptide(L)'
;MLLPSFSSVAAGALAAASAVYALPQSSGSGSGSGSSSKACNNSPELCSRSYNNITHMGAHGSSFLRDSSTSTFGAAGNQNYNATDALGAGIRLLQAQVHKENNTLRLCHTTCEILDAGPLEDWLSNVNDWIVANPNEVVTFLLVNSDKASPSEIGKAFNDSGIAELAYRPSGEGPSGDWPTLEDMISGKQRVVAFVTNIDPSTDYPFLMPEFDYVFETAFEVQNLGDFNCTLDRPSKLDSATAALSSNYLSLVNHFKYQSLVEGSDLFVPDVNNIEIVNSDGTTQNGNLGKHLQECRQQWSAAPNFVLVDFFEEGQVLAAADKMNGISGATGREAVEDSDDESMGNSPDRRLGMGALTAFVAAAVLLV
;
A
#
# COMPACT_ATOMS: atom_id res chain seq x y z
N MET A 1 -33.21 -59.74 39.79
CA MET A 1 -32.46 -60.51 40.79
C MET A 1 -31.36 -59.60 41.35
N LEU A 2 -31.60 -59.08 42.55
CA LEU A 2 -30.68 -58.75 43.64
C LEU A 2 -29.57 -57.71 43.45
N LEU A 3 -29.81 -56.56 44.05
CA LEU A 3 -28.86 -55.71 44.77
C LEU A 3 -28.23 -56.44 45.96
N PRO A 4 -27.15 -56.01 46.62
CA PRO A 4 -27.08 -54.76 47.40
C PRO A 4 -25.68 -54.09 47.37
N SER A 5 -25.61 -52.77 47.53
CA SER A 5 -25.30 -51.88 48.69
C SER A 5 -24.04 -52.22 49.48
N PHE A 6 -23.16 -51.21 49.66
CA PHE A 6 -22.82 -50.67 51.00
C PHE A 6 -21.96 -49.40 50.91
N SER A 7 -22.35 -48.44 51.70
CA SER A 7 -21.70 -47.17 51.98
C SER A 7 -20.44 -47.31 52.85
N SER A 8 -19.53 -46.39 52.76
CA SER A 8 -18.70 -45.96 53.89
C SER A 8 -18.33 -44.51 53.81
N VAL A 9 -18.78 -43.76 54.75
CA VAL A 9 -18.41 -42.39 55.08
C VAL A 9 -17.12 -42.41 55.89
N ALA A 10 -16.17 -41.59 55.56
CA ALA A 10 -15.07 -41.25 56.46
C ALA A 10 -14.86 -39.71 56.42
N ALA A 11 -15.18 -39.09 57.53
CA ALA A 11 -14.87 -37.70 57.81
C ALA A 11 -13.39 -37.60 58.26
N GLY A 12 -12.68 -36.62 57.76
CA GLY A 12 -11.31 -36.31 58.17
C GLY A 12 -11.07 -34.79 58.15
N ALA A 13 -10.64 -34.30 59.28
CA ALA A 13 -10.64 -32.94 59.77
C ALA A 13 -9.77 -31.95 58.96
N LEU A 14 -10.25 -30.68 58.94
CA LEU A 14 -9.49 -29.48 58.55
C LEU A 14 -8.32 -29.25 59.51
N ALA A 15 -7.13 -29.03 58.91
CA ALA A 15 -6.05 -28.30 59.58
C ALA A 15 -5.67 -27.10 58.70
N ALA A 16 -6.04 -25.90 59.18
CA ALA A 16 -5.61 -24.65 58.56
C ALA A 16 -4.16 -24.36 58.95
N ALA A 17 -3.26 -24.36 57.97
CA ALA A 17 -1.90 -23.84 58.11
C ALA A 17 -1.80 -22.51 57.42
N SER A 18 -1.71 -21.43 58.21
CA SER A 18 -1.42 -20.08 57.68
C SER A 18 0.04 -19.97 57.33
N ALA A 19 0.34 -19.98 56.05
CA ALA A 19 1.69 -19.66 55.53
C ALA A 19 1.77 -18.15 55.26
N VAL A 20 2.55 -17.45 56.05
CA VAL A 20 2.94 -16.07 55.83
C VAL A 20 4.05 -16.08 54.77
N TYR A 21 3.72 -15.64 53.56
CA TYR A 21 4.74 -15.41 52.52
C TYR A 21 5.32 -14.03 52.70
N ALA A 22 6.58 -13.99 53.14
CA ALA A 22 7.42 -12.82 53.07
C ALA A 22 7.79 -12.53 51.61
N LEU A 23 7.40 -11.34 51.13
CA LEU A 23 7.86 -10.82 49.81
C LEU A 23 9.33 -10.46 49.91
N PRO A 24 10.22 -10.88 48.96
CA PRO A 24 11.53 -10.32 48.85
C PRO A 24 11.39 -8.94 48.18
N GLN A 25 11.79 -7.87 48.87
CA GLN A 25 12.13 -6.60 48.28
C GLN A 25 13.44 -6.77 47.51
N SER A 26 13.37 -6.82 46.18
CA SER A 26 14.53 -6.60 45.33
C SER A 26 14.50 -5.16 44.82
N SER A 27 15.24 -4.29 45.51
CA SER A 27 15.74 -3.05 44.95
C SER A 27 16.79 -3.39 43.90
N GLY A 28 16.38 -3.48 42.68
CA GLY A 28 17.25 -3.59 41.50
C GLY A 28 16.87 -2.50 40.52
N SER A 29 17.51 -1.33 40.64
CA SER A 29 17.58 -0.33 39.58
C SER A 29 18.43 -0.91 38.45
N GLY A 30 17.83 -1.74 37.65
CA GLY A 30 18.30 -2.11 36.32
C GLY A 30 17.84 -1.08 35.32
N SER A 31 18.67 -0.12 34.96
CA SER A 31 18.60 0.60 33.72
C SER A 31 18.71 -0.43 32.58
N GLY A 32 17.61 -1.07 32.23
CA GLY A 32 17.49 -1.78 30.99
C GLY A 32 17.60 -0.76 29.87
N SER A 33 18.80 -0.62 29.31
CA SER A 33 19.01 -0.12 27.98
C SER A 33 18.21 -1.08 27.08
N GLY A 34 16.96 -0.74 26.83
CA GLY A 34 16.18 -1.37 25.79
C GLY A 34 16.89 -1.08 24.48
N SER A 35 17.64 -2.04 23.97
CA SER A 35 18.01 -2.08 22.58
C SER A 35 16.68 -2.03 21.81
N SER A 36 16.31 -0.86 21.29
CA SER A 36 15.22 -0.77 20.36
C SER A 36 15.60 -1.68 19.19
N SER A 37 14.94 -2.84 19.10
CA SER A 37 15.16 -3.75 17.97
C SER A 37 14.93 -2.94 16.70
N LYS A 38 15.90 -2.97 15.78
CA LYS A 38 15.83 -2.29 14.50
C LYS A 38 14.52 -2.73 13.81
N ALA A 39 13.68 -1.78 13.44
CA ALA A 39 12.49 -2.04 12.65
C ALA A 39 12.83 -1.99 11.15
N CYS A 40 12.20 -2.81 10.36
CA CYS A 40 12.21 -2.80 8.90
C CYS A 40 10.77 -2.61 8.43
N ASN A 41 10.51 -1.63 7.59
CA ASN A 41 9.15 -1.26 7.17
C ASN A 41 8.18 -1.17 8.37
N ASN A 42 8.60 -0.38 9.37
CA ASN A 42 7.88 -0.11 10.61
C ASN A 42 7.69 -1.29 11.58
N SER A 43 8.32 -2.46 11.37
CA SER A 43 8.23 -3.55 12.35
C SER A 43 9.49 -4.38 12.44
N PRO A 44 9.99 -4.70 13.65
CA PRO A 44 11.09 -5.66 13.82
C PRO A 44 10.73 -7.06 13.30
N GLU A 45 9.44 -7.42 13.32
CA GLU A 45 8.96 -8.73 12.88
C GLU A 45 9.08 -8.94 11.36
N LEU A 46 9.23 -7.85 10.59
CA LEU A 46 9.38 -7.90 9.14
C LEU A 46 10.83 -8.04 8.68
N CYS A 47 11.81 -7.74 9.52
CA CYS A 47 13.22 -7.74 9.12
C CYS A 47 13.69 -9.06 8.53
N SER A 48 13.33 -10.18 9.16
CA SER A 48 13.73 -11.53 8.74
C SER A 48 12.79 -12.17 7.70
N ARG A 49 11.75 -11.45 7.26
CA ARG A 49 10.83 -11.96 6.23
C ARG A 49 11.35 -11.62 4.85
N SER A 50 11.22 -12.58 3.94
CA SER A 50 11.46 -12.34 2.51
C SER A 50 10.46 -11.32 1.97
N TYR A 51 10.92 -10.47 1.06
CA TYR A 51 10.13 -9.40 0.46
C TYR A 51 8.78 -9.90 -0.11
N ASN A 52 8.79 -11.07 -0.76
CA ASN A 52 7.59 -11.72 -1.31
C ASN A 52 6.70 -12.40 -0.26
N ASN A 53 7.04 -12.35 1.02
CA ASN A 53 6.23 -12.86 2.13
C ASN A 53 5.74 -11.74 3.05
N ILE A 54 5.46 -10.59 2.46
CA ILE A 54 4.97 -9.37 3.13
C ILE A 54 3.86 -8.77 2.29
N THR A 55 2.81 -8.29 2.96
CA THR A 55 1.79 -7.43 2.33
C THR A 55 2.24 -5.97 2.45
N HIS A 56 2.56 -5.36 1.31
CA HIS A 56 2.94 -3.96 1.18
C HIS A 56 1.70 -3.13 0.84
N MET A 57 1.27 -2.26 1.76
CA MET A 57 0.21 -1.31 1.46
C MET A 57 0.74 -0.20 0.56
N GLY A 58 -0.06 0.18 -0.44
CA GLY A 58 0.32 1.11 -1.47
C GLY A 58 -0.70 2.22 -1.72
N ALA A 59 -0.20 3.38 -2.10
CA ALA A 59 -1.00 4.51 -2.56
C ALA A 59 -1.17 4.44 -4.09
N HIS A 60 -2.41 4.24 -4.55
CA HIS A 60 -2.78 4.33 -5.96
C HIS A 60 -2.68 5.79 -6.40
N GLY A 61 -2.12 6.05 -7.56
CA GLY A 61 -1.95 7.42 -8.05
C GLY A 61 -1.20 8.32 -7.07
N SER A 62 -0.15 7.83 -6.41
CA SER A 62 0.54 8.48 -5.28
C SER A 62 1.12 9.87 -5.57
N SER A 63 1.23 10.24 -6.84
CA SER A 63 1.64 11.58 -7.29
C SER A 63 0.46 12.52 -7.57
N PHE A 64 -0.78 12.01 -7.61
CA PHE A 64 -1.95 12.77 -8.04
C PHE A 64 -2.74 13.28 -6.84
N LEU A 65 -2.39 14.49 -6.41
CA LEU A 65 -3.00 15.11 -5.26
C LEU A 65 -4.37 15.70 -5.61
N ARG A 66 -5.31 15.49 -4.70
CA ARG A 66 -6.63 16.11 -4.75
C ARG A 66 -6.56 17.54 -4.26
N ASP A 67 -6.10 18.43 -5.10
CA ASP A 67 -6.01 19.84 -4.81
C ASP A 67 -6.69 20.68 -5.89
N SER A 68 -7.77 21.35 -5.52
CA SER A 68 -8.53 22.23 -6.42
C SER A 68 -7.78 23.50 -6.80
N SER A 69 -6.71 23.86 -6.09
CA SER A 69 -5.92 25.06 -6.36
C SER A 69 -4.89 24.87 -7.46
N THR A 70 -4.44 23.62 -7.71
CA THR A 70 -3.33 23.31 -8.61
C THR A 70 -3.74 22.67 -9.93
N SER A 71 -4.97 22.16 -10.04
CA SER A 71 -5.46 21.52 -11.27
C SER A 71 -6.91 21.88 -11.60
N THR A 72 -7.21 21.94 -12.89
CA THR A 72 -8.57 22.15 -13.40
C THR A 72 -9.52 21.02 -12.97
N PHE A 73 -8.97 19.85 -12.67
CA PHE A 73 -9.69 18.64 -12.31
C PHE A 73 -9.23 18.08 -10.95
N GLY A 74 -9.12 18.94 -9.93
CA GLY A 74 -8.73 18.49 -8.59
C GLY A 74 -9.51 17.29 -8.04
N ALA A 75 -10.73 17.05 -8.56
CA ALA A 75 -11.51 15.85 -8.25
C ALA A 75 -10.89 14.53 -8.78
N ALA A 76 -9.98 14.59 -9.76
CA ALA A 76 -9.30 13.43 -10.32
C ALA A 76 -8.14 12.93 -9.44
N GLY A 77 -7.70 13.71 -8.44
CA GLY A 77 -6.61 13.28 -7.55
C GLY A 77 -7.01 12.08 -6.71
N ASN A 78 -6.08 11.14 -6.57
CA ASN A 78 -6.25 9.89 -5.84
C ASN A 78 -5.85 9.97 -4.37
N GLN A 79 -5.09 10.99 -3.98
CA GLN A 79 -4.54 11.15 -2.65
C GLN A 79 -4.72 12.59 -2.16
N ASN A 80 -4.88 12.79 -0.85
CA ASN A 80 -4.87 14.13 -0.24
C ASN A 80 -3.45 14.56 0.17
N TYR A 81 -2.53 13.62 0.33
CA TYR A 81 -1.17 13.83 0.80
C TYR A 81 -0.15 13.27 -0.19
N ASN A 82 1.03 13.86 -0.21
CA ASN A 82 2.07 13.49 -1.16
C ASN A 82 2.74 12.14 -0.85
N ALA A 83 3.61 11.68 -1.76
CA ALA A 83 4.27 10.40 -1.65
C ALA A 83 5.17 10.26 -0.40
N THR A 84 5.82 11.34 0.03
CA THR A 84 6.68 11.31 1.23
C THR A 84 5.87 11.26 2.51
N ASP A 85 4.72 11.93 2.56
CA ASP A 85 3.76 11.82 3.68
C ASP A 85 3.21 10.40 3.77
N ALA A 86 2.86 9.80 2.62
CA ALA A 86 2.41 8.41 2.55
C ALA A 86 3.48 7.45 3.09
N LEU A 87 4.74 7.64 2.72
CA LEU A 87 5.86 6.84 3.23
C LEU A 87 6.06 7.04 4.73
N GLY A 88 5.97 8.28 5.23
CA GLY A 88 5.99 8.60 6.66
C GLY A 88 4.90 7.88 7.43
N ALA A 89 3.68 7.86 6.90
CA ALA A 89 2.55 7.15 7.48
C ALA A 89 2.71 5.62 7.51
N GLY A 90 3.54 5.03 6.64
CA GLY A 90 3.76 3.58 6.59
C GLY A 90 3.41 2.90 5.28
N ILE A 91 3.03 3.65 4.24
CA ILE A 91 2.88 3.13 2.88
C ILE A 91 4.25 2.69 2.35
N ARG A 92 4.30 1.59 1.63
CA ARG A 92 5.56 1.03 1.08
C ARG A 92 5.47 0.63 -0.39
N LEU A 93 4.36 0.93 -1.06
CA LEU A 93 4.20 0.84 -2.50
C LEU A 93 3.66 2.18 -3.00
N LEU A 94 4.37 2.79 -3.93
CA LEU A 94 3.97 4.02 -4.61
C LEU A 94 3.66 3.71 -6.07
N GLN A 95 2.40 3.86 -6.46
CA GLN A 95 2.01 3.71 -7.86
C GLN A 95 1.84 5.10 -8.49
N ALA A 96 2.34 5.27 -9.71
CA ALA A 96 2.22 6.50 -10.47
C ALA A 96 2.11 6.21 -11.97
N GLN A 97 1.46 7.12 -12.72
CA GLN A 97 1.30 7.02 -14.17
C GLN A 97 2.29 7.96 -14.87
N VAL A 98 3.08 7.40 -15.80
CA VAL A 98 4.14 8.11 -16.52
C VAL A 98 3.73 8.36 -17.97
N HIS A 99 3.82 9.60 -18.38
CA HIS A 99 3.59 10.06 -19.74
C HIS A 99 4.83 10.76 -20.31
N LYS A 100 4.89 10.83 -21.63
CA LYS A 100 5.96 11.51 -22.36
C LYS A 100 5.42 12.80 -22.97
N GLU A 101 5.74 13.93 -22.34
CA GLU A 101 5.30 15.24 -22.77
C GLU A 101 6.52 16.11 -23.11
N ASN A 102 6.60 16.63 -24.35
CA ASN A 102 7.69 17.48 -24.81
C ASN A 102 9.11 16.92 -24.55
N ASN A 103 9.33 15.62 -24.77
CA ASN A 103 10.55 14.85 -24.47
C ASN A 103 10.94 14.78 -22.99
N THR A 104 10.03 15.08 -22.09
CA THR A 104 10.20 14.93 -20.64
C THR A 104 9.25 13.85 -20.14
N LEU A 105 9.71 12.97 -19.26
CA LEU A 105 8.82 12.05 -18.56
C LEU A 105 8.14 12.81 -17.41
N ARG A 106 6.82 12.81 -17.46
CA ARG A 106 5.97 13.51 -16.47
C ARG A 106 5.00 12.53 -15.82
N LEU A 107 4.58 12.88 -14.63
CA LEU A 107 3.52 12.17 -13.93
C LEU A 107 2.18 12.83 -14.25
N CYS A 108 1.39 12.20 -15.10
CA CYS A 108 0.10 12.73 -15.53
C CYS A 108 -1.01 11.71 -15.29
N HIS A 109 -2.12 12.16 -14.69
CA HIS A 109 -3.29 11.31 -14.46
C HIS A 109 -4.14 11.28 -15.74
N THR A 110 -4.18 10.14 -16.41
CA THR A 110 -4.84 9.91 -17.72
C THR A 110 -4.18 10.73 -18.83
N THR A 111 -4.16 12.04 -18.74
CA THR A 111 -3.43 12.98 -19.62
C THR A 111 -2.89 14.16 -18.82
N CYS A 112 -1.87 14.83 -19.35
CA CYS A 112 -1.27 15.99 -18.67
C CYS A 112 -2.20 17.20 -18.60
N GLU A 113 -3.22 17.26 -19.47
CA GLU A 113 -4.24 18.32 -19.41
C GLU A 113 -5.22 18.12 -18.24
N ILE A 114 -5.43 16.87 -17.79
CA ILE A 114 -6.32 16.56 -16.67
C ILE A 114 -5.63 16.89 -15.35
N LEU A 115 -4.48 16.25 -15.09
CA LEU A 115 -3.69 16.51 -13.90
C LEU A 115 -2.23 16.18 -14.20
N ASP A 116 -1.36 17.18 -14.09
CA ASP A 116 0.08 17.09 -14.26
C ASP A 116 0.77 17.32 -12.92
N ALA A 117 1.35 16.26 -12.37
CA ALA A 117 2.07 16.28 -11.09
C ALA A 117 3.57 16.62 -11.24
N GLY A 118 4.02 16.98 -12.43
CA GLY A 118 5.40 17.40 -12.69
C GLY A 118 6.31 16.29 -13.26
N PRO A 119 7.61 16.59 -13.39
CA PRO A 119 8.58 15.65 -13.91
C PRO A 119 8.75 14.41 -13.02
N LEU A 120 8.89 13.24 -13.67
CA LEU A 120 9.19 11.98 -12.97
C LEU A 120 10.48 12.09 -12.14
N GLU A 121 11.51 12.73 -12.69
CA GLU A 121 12.81 12.91 -12.03
C GLU A 121 12.70 13.67 -10.70
N ASP A 122 11.93 14.76 -10.67
CA ASP A 122 11.74 15.57 -9.46
C ASP A 122 11.01 14.76 -8.37
N TRP A 123 9.98 14.02 -8.75
CA TRP A 123 9.25 13.14 -7.83
C TRP A 123 10.14 12.03 -7.28
N LEU A 124 10.94 11.37 -8.14
CA LEU A 124 11.90 10.35 -7.71
C LEU A 124 12.97 10.93 -6.79
N SER A 125 13.43 12.17 -7.05
CA SER A 125 14.40 12.86 -6.19
C SER A 125 13.85 13.09 -4.78
N ASN A 126 12.60 13.58 -4.67
CA ASN A 126 11.95 13.80 -3.38
C ASN A 126 11.79 12.48 -2.61
N VAL A 127 11.41 11.41 -3.28
CA VAL A 127 11.29 10.08 -2.67
C VAL A 127 12.66 9.52 -2.29
N ASN A 128 13.69 9.74 -3.10
CA ASN A 128 15.06 9.35 -2.78
C ASN A 128 15.56 10.01 -1.49
N ASP A 129 15.33 11.30 -1.33
CA ASP A 129 15.70 12.05 -0.12
C ASP A 129 15.03 11.43 1.13
N TRP A 130 13.75 11.09 1.03
CA TRP A 130 13.05 10.39 2.11
C TRP A 130 13.66 9.01 2.40
N ILE A 131 13.93 8.20 1.37
CA ILE A 131 14.54 6.86 1.54
C ILE A 131 15.93 6.96 2.16
N VAL A 132 16.73 7.95 1.79
CA VAL A 132 18.06 8.18 2.37
C VAL A 132 17.94 8.56 3.86
N ALA A 133 16.99 9.40 4.22
CA ALA A 133 16.71 9.78 5.59
C ALA A 133 16.16 8.61 6.44
N ASN A 134 15.52 7.61 5.80
CA ASN A 134 14.90 6.46 6.44
C ASN A 134 15.61 5.14 6.05
N PRO A 135 16.79 4.86 6.62
CA PRO A 135 17.69 3.81 6.12
C PRO A 135 17.20 2.37 6.34
N ASN A 136 16.14 2.17 7.08
CA ASN A 136 15.57 0.85 7.39
C ASN A 136 14.31 0.52 6.58
N GLU A 137 14.02 1.32 5.56
CA GLU A 137 12.79 1.19 4.79
C GLU A 137 13.08 0.66 3.38
N VAL A 138 12.24 -0.27 2.91
CA VAL A 138 12.24 -0.82 1.55
C VAL A 138 10.96 -0.33 0.87
N VAL A 139 11.10 0.35 -0.25
CA VAL A 139 10.01 0.99 -0.99
C VAL A 139 9.86 0.35 -2.36
N THR A 140 8.63 0.12 -2.77
CA THR A 140 8.28 -0.39 -4.08
C THR A 140 7.70 0.73 -4.94
N PHE A 141 8.11 0.81 -6.20
CA PHE A 141 7.48 1.62 -7.23
C PHE A 141 6.74 0.72 -8.21
N LEU A 142 5.56 1.15 -8.62
CA LEU A 142 4.80 0.60 -9.72
C LEU A 142 4.49 1.73 -10.69
N LEU A 143 5.25 1.79 -11.79
CA LEU A 143 5.11 2.86 -12.78
C LEU A 143 4.30 2.37 -13.96
N VAL A 144 3.12 2.99 -14.17
CA VAL A 144 2.31 2.75 -15.36
C VAL A 144 2.88 3.58 -16.51
N ASN A 145 3.64 2.94 -17.39
CA ASN A 145 4.30 3.56 -18.53
C ASN A 145 3.33 3.66 -19.72
N SER A 146 2.50 4.69 -19.72
CA SER A 146 1.38 4.86 -20.67
C SER A 146 1.86 5.03 -22.11
N ASP A 147 2.93 5.77 -22.32
CA ASP A 147 3.44 6.12 -23.65
C ASP A 147 4.62 5.24 -24.10
N LYS A 148 4.84 4.13 -23.38
CA LYS A 148 5.90 3.16 -23.72
C LYS A 148 7.28 3.81 -23.83
N ALA A 149 7.61 4.67 -22.86
CA ALA A 149 8.96 5.19 -22.74
C ALA A 149 9.97 4.02 -22.62
N SER A 150 11.11 4.17 -23.26
CA SER A 150 12.13 3.12 -23.31
C SER A 150 12.80 2.91 -21.94
N PRO A 151 13.42 1.75 -21.69
CA PRO A 151 14.21 1.53 -20.48
C PRO A 151 15.28 2.59 -20.25
N SER A 152 15.87 3.13 -21.31
CA SER A 152 16.88 4.19 -21.20
C SER A 152 16.30 5.53 -20.76
N GLU A 153 15.09 5.87 -21.18
CA GLU A 153 14.43 7.10 -20.76
C GLU A 153 14.04 7.04 -19.26
N ILE A 154 13.39 5.95 -18.84
CA ILE A 154 13.01 5.76 -17.42
C ILE A 154 14.27 5.57 -16.57
N GLY A 155 15.23 4.74 -17.01
CA GLY A 155 16.48 4.50 -16.29
C GLY A 155 17.32 5.76 -16.12
N LYS A 156 17.28 6.69 -17.08
CA LYS A 156 17.91 7.99 -16.93
C LYS A 156 17.29 8.80 -15.79
N ALA A 157 15.95 8.86 -15.68
CA ALA A 157 15.28 9.57 -14.58
C ALA A 157 15.66 8.95 -13.21
N PHE A 158 15.75 7.62 -13.12
CA PHE A 158 16.23 6.94 -11.92
C PHE A 158 17.70 7.26 -11.59
N ASN A 159 18.56 7.35 -12.59
CA ASN A 159 19.95 7.71 -12.37
C ASN A 159 20.11 9.17 -11.96
N ASP A 160 19.44 10.09 -12.64
CA ASP A 160 19.56 11.53 -12.41
C ASP A 160 18.99 11.93 -11.02
N SER A 161 17.96 11.23 -10.56
CA SER A 161 17.42 11.39 -9.18
C SER A 161 18.26 10.74 -8.10
N GLY A 162 19.27 9.93 -8.46
CA GLY A 162 20.11 9.18 -7.51
C GLY A 162 19.48 7.90 -6.97
N ILE A 163 18.19 7.64 -7.20
CA ILE A 163 17.45 6.51 -6.61
C ILE A 163 17.91 5.15 -7.15
N ALA A 164 18.50 5.12 -8.36
CA ALA A 164 19.04 3.92 -8.98
C ALA A 164 20.16 3.26 -8.17
N GLU A 165 20.86 4.02 -7.31
CA GLU A 165 21.91 3.48 -6.43
C GLU A 165 21.36 2.55 -5.35
N LEU A 166 20.07 2.72 -5.02
CA LEU A 166 19.36 1.93 -4.02
C LEU A 166 18.47 0.85 -4.66
N ALA A 167 18.48 0.74 -5.98
CA ALA A 167 17.58 -0.16 -6.69
C ALA A 167 17.99 -1.64 -6.55
N TYR A 168 17.01 -2.48 -6.25
CA TYR A 168 17.15 -3.93 -6.27
C TYR A 168 17.38 -4.44 -7.68
N ARG A 169 18.34 -5.32 -7.82
CA ARG A 169 18.66 -5.97 -9.10
C ARG A 169 18.40 -7.46 -8.97
N PRO A 170 17.38 -7.99 -9.66
CA PRO A 170 17.07 -9.42 -9.61
C PRO A 170 18.24 -10.24 -10.17
N SER A 171 18.46 -11.43 -9.62
CA SER A 171 19.50 -12.35 -10.08
C SER A 171 19.16 -13.08 -11.39
N GLY A 172 17.91 -12.97 -11.84
CA GLY A 172 17.37 -13.59 -13.06
C GLY A 172 16.14 -12.84 -13.55
N GLU A 173 15.66 -13.18 -14.72
CA GLU A 173 14.43 -12.63 -15.30
C GLU A 173 13.21 -13.45 -14.85
N GLY A 174 12.08 -12.75 -14.62
CA GLY A 174 10.78 -13.34 -14.30
C GLY A 174 10.57 -13.70 -12.85
N PRO A 175 9.43 -14.35 -12.55
CA PRO A 175 8.99 -14.60 -11.19
C PRO A 175 9.96 -15.51 -10.45
N SER A 176 10.19 -15.24 -9.16
CA SER A 176 11.10 -15.98 -8.32
C SER A 176 10.50 -16.20 -6.93
N GLY A 177 10.75 -17.39 -6.37
CA GLY A 177 10.48 -17.66 -4.96
C GLY A 177 11.58 -17.16 -4.03
N ASP A 178 12.76 -16.84 -4.56
CA ASP A 178 13.96 -16.51 -3.80
C ASP A 178 14.17 -14.99 -3.68
N TRP A 179 13.24 -14.31 -3.03
CA TRP A 179 13.41 -12.91 -2.69
C TRP A 179 14.21 -12.75 -1.40
N PRO A 180 15.12 -11.76 -1.32
CA PRO A 180 15.86 -11.47 -0.09
C PRO A 180 14.94 -11.05 1.04
N THR A 181 15.41 -11.17 2.28
CA THR A 181 14.72 -10.60 3.44
C THR A 181 14.84 -9.06 3.42
N LEU A 182 13.94 -8.37 4.13
CA LEU A 182 14.07 -6.91 4.23
C LEU A 182 15.42 -6.50 4.84
N GLU A 183 15.93 -7.25 5.82
CA GLU A 183 17.22 -6.99 6.42
C GLU A 183 18.37 -7.15 5.41
N ASP A 184 18.32 -8.17 4.55
CA ASP A 184 19.30 -8.35 3.47
C ASP A 184 19.23 -7.22 2.45
N MET A 185 18.04 -6.79 2.04
CA MET A 185 17.84 -5.65 1.13
C MET A 185 18.40 -4.36 1.74
N ILE A 186 18.14 -4.11 3.01
CA ILE A 186 18.61 -2.93 3.75
C ILE A 186 20.13 -2.94 3.87
N SER A 187 20.71 -4.08 4.30
CA SER A 187 22.17 -4.21 4.47
C SER A 187 22.92 -4.16 3.14
N GLY A 188 22.31 -4.71 2.08
CA GLY A 188 22.80 -4.70 0.71
C GLY A 188 22.59 -3.38 -0.02
N LYS A 189 21.92 -2.39 0.60
CA LYS A 189 21.51 -1.13 -0.03
C LYS A 189 20.67 -1.31 -1.30
N GLN A 190 19.86 -2.36 -1.35
CA GLN A 190 18.93 -2.66 -2.44
C GLN A 190 17.50 -2.47 -1.95
N ARG A 191 17.16 -1.22 -1.60
CA ARG A 191 15.95 -0.85 -0.88
C ARG A 191 14.82 -0.31 -1.75
N VAL A 192 15.04 -0.28 -3.06
CA VAL A 192 14.05 0.20 -4.05
C VAL A 192 13.74 -0.92 -5.01
N VAL A 193 12.49 -1.33 -5.07
CA VAL A 193 11.97 -2.31 -6.03
C VAL A 193 11.15 -1.56 -7.07
N ALA A 194 11.45 -1.68 -8.35
CA ALA A 194 10.77 -0.94 -9.41
C ALA A 194 10.13 -1.87 -10.43
N PHE A 195 8.80 -1.92 -10.45
CA PHE A 195 8.00 -2.55 -11.50
C PHE A 195 7.48 -1.48 -12.46
N VAL A 196 7.53 -1.79 -13.75
CA VAL A 196 7.11 -0.85 -14.81
C VAL A 196 6.26 -1.59 -15.83
N THR A 197 5.07 -1.05 -16.15
CA THR A 197 4.25 -1.60 -17.24
C THR A 197 4.83 -1.22 -18.61
N ASN A 198 4.46 -1.96 -19.65
CA ASN A 198 4.79 -1.61 -21.04
C ASN A 198 6.27 -1.26 -21.27
N ILE A 199 7.18 -1.99 -20.65
CA ILE A 199 8.62 -1.85 -20.81
C ILE A 199 9.25 -3.19 -21.19
N ASP A 200 10.28 -3.15 -22.00
CA ASP A 200 11.08 -4.34 -22.31
C ASP A 200 12.20 -4.51 -21.25
N PRO A 201 12.62 -5.76 -20.96
CA PRO A 201 13.77 -6.01 -20.11
C PRO A 201 15.03 -5.31 -20.66
N SER A 202 15.91 -4.83 -19.78
CA SER A 202 17.14 -4.14 -20.19
C SER A 202 18.32 -4.58 -19.35
N THR A 203 19.39 -4.95 -20.01
CA THR A 203 20.68 -5.27 -19.36
C THR A 203 21.36 -4.03 -18.78
N ASP A 204 21.11 -2.87 -19.34
CA ASP A 204 21.68 -1.59 -18.87
C ASP A 204 20.92 -1.07 -17.63
N TYR A 205 19.64 -1.41 -17.53
CA TYR A 205 18.76 -1.01 -16.42
C TYR A 205 18.02 -2.23 -15.83
N PRO A 206 18.76 -3.23 -15.29
CA PRO A 206 18.16 -4.50 -14.85
C PRO A 206 17.22 -4.36 -13.64
N PHE A 207 17.25 -3.21 -12.98
CA PHE A 207 16.35 -2.89 -11.86
C PHE A 207 14.95 -2.44 -12.30
N LEU A 208 14.74 -2.11 -13.59
CA LEU A 208 13.43 -1.82 -14.15
C LEU A 208 12.78 -3.14 -14.57
N MET A 209 12.02 -3.73 -13.67
CA MET A 209 11.37 -5.02 -13.91
C MET A 209 10.06 -4.83 -14.66
N PRO A 210 9.86 -5.49 -15.83
CA PRO A 210 8.55 -5.49 -16.48
C PRO A 210 7.50 -6.07 -15.54
N GLU A 211 6.50 -5.26 -15.19
CA GLU A 211 5.54 -5.63 -14.14
C GLU A 211 4.92 -7.00 -14.37
N PHE A 212 4.33 -7.21 -15.53
CA PHE A 212 3.59 -8.43 -15.84
C PHE A 212 4.46 -9.67 -16.10
N ASP A 213 5.77 -9.55 -15.93
CA ASP A 213 6.66 -10.72 -15.83
C ASP A 213 6.87 -11.17 -14.39
N TYR A 214 6.50 -10.35 -13.40
CA TYR A 214 6.68 -10.63 -11.96
C TYR A 214 5.38 -10.58 -11.16
N VAL A 215 4.42 -9.77 -11.59
CA VAL A 215 3.20 -9.42 -10.83
C VAL A 215 1.96 -9.77 -11.63
N PHE A 216 0.92 -10.24 -10.96
CA PHE A 216 -0.43 -10.29 -11.50
C PHE A 216 -1.36 -9.40 -10.64
N GLU A 217 -2.43 -8.93 -11.25
CA GLU A 217 -3.37 -8.02 -10.61
C GLU A 217 -4.81 -8.51 -10.66
N THR A 218 -5.59 -8.07 -9.66
CA THR A 218 -7.06 -8.09 -9.73
C THR A 218 -7.58 -6.90 -10.54
N ALA A 219 -8.88 -6.93 -10.90
CA ALA A 219 -9.51 -5.84 -11.63
C ALA A 219 -9.33 -4.48 -10.91
N PHE A 220 -9.09 -3.44 -11.71
CA PHE A 220 -8.88 -2.08 -11.21
C PHE A 220 -10.04 -1.13 -11.54
N GLU A 221 -10.92 -1.47 -12.49
CA GLU A 221 -12.08 -0.63 -12.89
C GLU A 221 -13.32 -0.95 -12.06
N VAL A 222 -13.21 -0.85 -10.73
CA VAL A 222 -14.31 -1.17 -9.81
C VAL A 222 -15.22 0.05 -9.61
N GLN A 223 -16.53 -0.12 -9.85
CA GLN A 223 -17.51 0.95 -9.72
C GLN A 223 -18.59 0.67 -8.65
N ASN A 224 -18.75 -0.60 -8.21
CA ASN A 224 -19.69 -0.95 -7.16
C ASN A 224 -18.98 -1.64 -5.99
N LEU A 225 -19.46 -1.42 -4.77
CA LEU A 225 -18.88 -2.03 -3.56
C LEU A 225 -18.88 -3.57 -3.57
N GLY A 226 -19.74 -4.19 -4.38
CA GLY A 226 -19.83 -5.64 -4.51
C GLY A 226 -18.92 -6.24 -5.57
N ASP A 227 -18.21 -5.43 -6.36
CA ASP A 227 -17.45 -5.89 -7.53
C ASP A 227 -15.97 -6.22 -7.19
N PHE A 228 -15.51 -5.86 -6.00
CA PHE A 228 -14.19 -6.29 -5.54
C PHE A 228 -14.09 -7.81 -5.48
N ASN A 229 -13.09 -8.37 -6.15
CA ASN A 229 -12.88 -9.80 -6.23
C ASN A 229 -11.40 -10.18 -6.38
N CYS A 230 -11.09 -11.45 -6.20
CA CYS A 230 -9.73 -11.97 -6.22
C CYS A 230 -9.36 -12.69 -7.52
N THR A 231 -10.14 -12.45 -8.58
CA THR A 231 -9.88 -13.03 -9.90
C THR A 231 -8.69 -12.31 -10.54
N LEU A 232 -7.80 -13.07 -11.15
CA LEU A 232 -6.74 -12.51 -11.98
C LEU A 232 -7.36 -11.78 -13.18
N ASP A 233 -7.03 -10.52 -13.34
CA ASP A 233 -7.42 -9.67 -14.46
C ASP A 233 -6.25 -9.48 -15.44
N ARG A 234 -5.07 -9.11 -14.93
CA ARG A 234 -3.86 -8.91 -15.73
C ARG A 234 -2.67 -9.67 -15.15
N PRO A 235 -1.75 -10.16 -15.99
CA PRO A 235 -1.80 -10.21 -17.45
C PRO A 235 -2.63 -11.38 -17.98
N SER A 236 -3.20 -11.23 -19.17
CA SER A 236 -4.02 -12.25 -19.85
C SER A 236 -3.26 -13.53 -20.26
N LYS A 237 -1.92 -13.52 -20.15
CA LYS A 237 -1.07 -14.70 -20.39
C LYS A 237 -1.14 -15.76 -19.28
N LEU A 238 -1.73 -15.42 -18.14
CA LEU A 238 -1.85 -16.31 -16.98
C LEU A 238 -3.29 -16.84 -16.87
N ASP A 239 -3.45 -18.13 -16.57
CA ASP A 239 -4.75 -18.79 -16.55
C ASP A 239 -5.59 -18.45 -15.30
N SER A 240 -4.94 -18.25 -14.14
CA SER A 240 -5.60 -17.95 -12.88
C SER A 240 -4.62 -17.43 -11.82
N ALA A 241 -5.13 -16.78 -10.79
CA ALA A 241 -4.34 -16.33 -9.64
C ALA A 241 -3.60 -17.49 -8.96
N THR A 242 -4.24 -18.65 -8.81
CA THR A 242 -3.59 -19.83 -8.20
C THR A 242 -2.44 -20.38 -9.06
N ALA A 243 -2.59 -20.39 -10.39
CA ALA A 243 -1.52 -20.79 -11.31
C ALA A 243 -0.36 -19.80 -11.27
N ALA A 244 -0.65 -18.50 -11.23
CA ALA A 244 0.34 -17.43 -11.09
C ALA A 244 1.16 -17.58 -9.80
N LEU A 245 0.51 -17.75 -8.65
CA LEU A 245 1.16 -17.95 -7.36
C LEU A 245 2.02 -19.21 -7.33
N SER A 246 1.52 -20.30 -7.93
CA SER A 246 2.30 -21.55 -8.05
C SER A 246 3.55 -21.39 -8.91
N SER A 247 3.57 -20.38 -9.77
CA SER A 247 4.70 -19.99 -10.60
C SER A 247 5.53 -18.84 -9.99
N ASN A 248 5.34 -18.55 -8.70
CA ASN A 248 6.04 -17.51 -7.92
C ASN A 248 5.78 -16.07 -8.39
N TYR A 249 4.68 -15.80 -9.06
CA TYR A 249 4.25 -14.42 -9.30
C TYR A 249 3.85 -13.77 -7.97
N LEU A 250 4.15 -12.48 -7.85
CA LEU A 250 3.64 -11.62 -6.79
C LEU A 250 2.20 -11.20 -7.13
N SER A 251 1.38 -11.07 -6.11
CA SER A 251 -0.03 -10.68 -6.27
C SER A 251 -0.25 -9.22 -5.91
N LEU A 252 -1.03 -8.52 -6.72
CA LEU A 252 -1.49 -7.17 -6.45
C LEU A 252 -3.02 -7.14 -6.40
N VAL A 253 -3.55 -6.62 -5.30
CA VAL A 253 -4.97 -6.34 -5.11
C VAL A 253 -5.21 -4.87 -5.34
N ASN A 254 -5.95 -4.55 -6.40
CA ASN A 254 -6.48 -3.21 -6.65
C ASN A 254 -7.71 -3.02 -5.76
N HIS A 255 -7.62 -2.16 -4.75
CA HIS A 255 -8.70 -1.89 -3.80
C HIS A 255 -9.03 -0.40 -3.73
N PHE A 256 -9.50 0.12 -4.84
CA PHE A 256 -10.00 1.47 -4.97
C PHE A 256 -11.24 1.46 -5.87
N LYS A 257 -12.10 2.45 -5.71
CA LYS A 257 -13.41 2.51 -6.36
C LYS A 257 -13.60 3.82 -7.10
N TYR A 258 -14.12 3.71 -8.31
CA TYR A 258 -14.48 4.86 -9.12
C TYR A 258 -15.97 5.22 -8.99
N GLN A 259 -16.26 6.49 -9.24
CA GLN A 259 -17.60 7.01 -9.50
C GLN A 259 -17.59 7.85 -10.78
N SER A 260 -18.71 7.90 -11.49
CA SER A 260 -18.86 8.84 -12.61
C SER A 260 -18.82 10.26 -12.07
N LEU A 261 -18.02 11.13 -12.66
CA LEU A 261 -17.98 12.55 -12.30
C LEU A 261 -19.29 13.26 -12.68
N VAL A 262 -19.88 12.86 -13.81
CA VAL A 262 -21.19 13.30 -14.27
C VAL A 262 -22.00 12.05 -14.55
N GLU A 263 -23.23 11.98 -14.03
CA GLU A 263 -24.10 10.82 -14.19
C GLU A 263 -24.28 10.47 -15.69
N GLY A 264 -23.94 9.23 -16.05
CA GLY A 264 -24.02 8.72 -17.42
C GLY A 264 -22.84 9.10 -18.32
N SER A 265 -21.77 9.70 -17.80
CA SER A 265 -20.53 9.91 -18.53
C SER A 265 -19.51 8.81 -18.28
N ASP A 266 -18.57 8.64 -19.22
CA ASP A 266 -17.41 7.75 -19.08
C ASP A 266 -16.23 8.43 -18.36
N LEU A 267 -16.45 9.58 -17.72
CA LEU A 267 -15.44 10.29 -16.95
C LEU A 267 -15.51 9.81 -15.49
N PHE A 268 -14.54 9.02 -15.11
CA PHE A 268 -14.45 8.42 -13.78
C PHE A 268 -13.41 9.13 -12.91
N VAL A 269 -13.75 9.27 -11.62
CA VAL A 269 -12.88 9.83 -10.58
C VAL A 269 -12.93 8.93 -9.34
N PRO A 270 -11.97 9.03 -8.41
CA PRO A 270 -12.02 8.30 -7.15
C PRO A 270 -13.31 8.57 -6.37
N ASP A 271 -13.91 7.53 -5.81
CA ASP A 271 -15.18 7.61 -5.08
C ASP A 271 -14.97 8.01 -3.62
N VAL A 272 -14.91 9.31 -3.38
CA VAL A 272 -14.77 9.87 -2.02
C VAL A 272 -16.00 9.67 -1.14
N ASN A 273 -17.18 9.41 -1.72
CA ASN A 273 -18.40 9.27 -0.94
C ASN A 273 -18.47 7.93 -0.18
N ASN A 274 -17.76 6.93 -0.64
CA ASN A 274 -17.71 5.60 -0.04
C ASN A 274 -16.35 5.27 0.57
N ILE A 275 -15.43 6.22 0.68
CA ILE A 275 -14.05 5.94 1.06
C ILE A 275 -13.92 5.33 2.47
N GLU A 276 -14.72 5.76 3.44
CA GLU A 276 -14.76 5.18 4.78
C GLU A 276 -15.16 3.69 4.76
N ILE A 277 -16.04 3.31 3.82
CA ILE A 277 -16.43 1.89 3.62
C ILE A 277 -15.31 1.15 2.93
N VAL A 278 -14.79 1.72 1.84
CA VAL A 278 -13.75 1.10 1.00
C VAL A 278 -12.48 0.85 1.83
N ASN A 279 -11.97 1.83 2.53
CA ASN A 279 -10.73 1.75 3.29
C ASN A 279 -10.89 1.14 4.70
N SER A 280 -12.09 0.63 5.04
CA SER A 280 -12.33 -0.02 6.34
C SER A 280 -11.61 -1.36 6.45
N ASP A 281 -10.97 -1.63 7.57
CA ASP A 281 -10.39 -2.94 7.92
C ASP A 281 -11.44 -3.98 8.37
N GLY A 282 -12.74 -3.61 8.32
CA GLY A 282 -13.88 -4.48 8.61
C GLY A 282 -13.95 -5.68 7.65
N THR A 283 -14.56 -6.79 8.12
CA THR A 283 -14.59 -8.06 7.37
C THR A 283 -15.99 -8.51 6.96
N THR A 284 -17.01 -7.68 7.15
CA THR A 284 -18.42 -8.10 7.00
C THR A 284 -19.16 -7.42 5.85
N GLN A 285 -18.86 -6.14 5.58
CA GLN A 285 -19.55 -5.36 4.58
C GLN A 285 -18.86 -5.49 3.21
N ASN A 286 -19.63 -5.57 2.14
CA ASN A 286 -19.10 -5.47 0.78
C ASN A 286 -18.40 -4.13 0.58
N GLY A 287 -17.28 -4.15 -0.09
CA GLY A 287 -16.45 -2.98 -0.29
C GLY A 287 -15.40 -2.75 0.79
N ASN A 288 -15.49 -3.39 1.96
CA ASN A 288 -14.44 -3.24 2.97
C ASN A 288 -13.11 -3.86 2.52
N LEU A 289 -12.01 -3.13 2.70
CA LEU A 289 -10.64 -3.59 2.47
C LEU A 289 -10.34 -4.88 3.24
N GLY A 290 -10.63 -4.91 4.55
CA GLY A 290 -10.36 -6.09 5.36
C GLY A 290 -11.10 -7.33 4.88
N LYS A 291 -12.34 -7.20 4.40
CA LYS A 291 -13.10 -8.30 3.79
C LYS A 291 -12.43 -8.78 2.50
N HIS A 292 -12.13 -7.87 1.57
CA HIS A 292 -11.51 -8.22 0.30
C HIS A 292 -10.18 -8.94 0.50
N LEU A 293 -9.29 -8.44 1.36
CA LEU A 293 -8.00 -9.07 1.63
C LEU A 293 -8.16 -10.45 2.28
N GLN A 294 -9.14 -10.62 3.19
CA GLN A 294 -9.42 -11.91 3.80
C GLN A 294 -9.93 -12.93 2.78
N GLU A 295 -10.82 -12.52 1.88
CA GLU A 295 -11.34 -13.37 0.80
C GLU A 295 -10.24 -13.78 -0.17
N CYS A 296 -9.35 -12.84 -0.58
CA CYS A 296 -8.22 -13.17 -1.44
C CYS A 296 -7.25 -14.13 -0.75
N ARG A 297 -6.92 -13.88 0.52
CA ARG A 297 -6.08 -14.80 1.30
C ARG A 297 -6.66 -16.20 1.40
N GLN A 298 -7.99 -16.34 1.56
CA GLN A 298 -8.65 -17.65 1.61
C GLN A 298 -8.63 -18.35 0.24
N GLN A 299 -8.94 -17.62 -0.84
CA GLN A 299 -8.98 -18.18 -2.20
C GLN A 299 -7.57 -18.57 -2.68
N TRP A 300 -6.58 -17.77 -2.38
CA TRP A 300 -5.20 -17.95 -2.83
C TRP A 300 -4.37 -18.83 -1.89
N SER A 301 -4.83 -19.05 -0.67
CA SER A 301 -4.05 -19.68 0.42
C SER A 301 -2.75 -18.93 0.73
N ALA A 302 -2.68 -17.65 0.36
CA ALA A 302 -1.55 -16.76 0.55
C ALA A 302 -2.06 -15.33 0.78
N ALA A 303 -1.37 -14.56 1.60
CA ALA A 303 -1.67 -13.13 1.73
C ALA A 303 -1.25 -12.39 0.44
N PRO A 304 -1.98 -11.34 0.03
CA PRO A 304 -1.55 -10.47 -1.07
C PRO A 304 -0.17 -9.86 -0.79
N ASN A 305 0.67 -9.75 -1.83
CA ASN A 305 1.95 -9.06 -1.73
C ASN A 305 1.79 -7.54 -1.77
N PHE A 306 0.90 -7.06 -2.62
CA PHE A 306 0.64 -5.65 -2.84
C PHE A 306 -0.84 -5.35 -2.73
N VAL A 307 -1.15 -4.18 -2.18
CA VAL A 307 -2.51 -3.65 -2.11
C VAL A 307 -2.46 -2.18 -2.46
N LEU A 308 -3.26 -1.74 -3.42
CA LEU A 308 -3.39 -0.32 -3.78
C LEU A 308 -4.71 0.24 -3.28
N VAL A 309 -4.65 1.42 -2.68
CA VAL A 309 -5.82 2.17 -2.19
C VAL A 309 -5.75 3.64 -2.60
N ASP A 310 -6.91 4.27 -2.75
CA ASP A 310 -7.02 5.73 -2.80
C ASP A 310 -7.11 6.29 -1.37
N PHE A 311 -6.67 7.54 -1.15
CA PHE A 311 -6.78 8.26 0.13
C PHE A 311 -6.32 7.39 1.32
N PHE A 312 -5.02 7.07 1.32
CA PHE A 312 -4.42 6.12 2.27
C PHE A 312 -4.59 6.52 3.74
N GLU A 313 -4.83 7.78 4.04
CA GLU A 313 -5.06 8.33 5.38
C GLU A 313 -6.49 8.08 5.88
N GLU A 314 -7.43 7.83 4.96
CA GLU A 314 -8.80 7.54 5.30
C GLU A 314 -8.97 6.08 5.75
N GLY A 315 -9.82 5.87 6.72
CA GLY A 315 -10.11 4.52 7.21
C GLY A 315 -8.96 3.89 8.00
N GLN A 316 -8.71 2.61 7.77
CA GLN A 316 -7.74 1.83 8.56
C GLN A 316 -6.89 0.92 7.66
N VAL A 317 -6.39 1.47 6.55
CA VAL A 317 -5.67 0.70 5.53
C VAL A 317 -4.41 0.03 6.08
N LEU A 318 -3.65 0.74 6.91
CA LEU A 318 -2.43 0.21 7.51
C LEU A 318 -2.71 -0.89 8.53
N ALA A 319 -3.82 -0.79 9.29
CA ALA A 319 -4.24 -1.85 10.19
C ALA A 319 -4.64 -3.12 9.43
N ALA A 320 -5.23 -2.98 8.23
CA ALA A 320 -5.52 -4.13 7.36
C ALA A 320 -4.23 -4.82 6.89
N ALA A 321 -3.20 -4.06 6.50
CA ALA A 321 -1.89 -4.61 6.14
C ALA A 321 -1.21 -5.31 7.34
N ASP A 322 -1.26 -4.70 8.52
CA ASP A 322 -0.69 -5.27 9.75
C ASP A 322 -1.34 -6.62 10.09
N LYS A 323 -2.68 -6.72 9.94
CA LYS A 323 -3.41 -7.99 10.09
C LYS A 323 -2.98 -9.04 9.08
N MET A 324 -2.78 -8.67 7.81
CA MET A 324 -2.28 -9.58 6.78
C MET A 324 -0.86 -10.07 7.12
N ASN A 325 -0.02 -9.16 7.60
CA ASN A 325 1.35 -9.46 8.02
C ASN A 325 1.43 -10.16 9.40
N GLY A 326 0.35 -10.17 10.17
CA GLY A 326 0.34 -10.73 11.52
C GLY A 326 1.30 -10.03 12.47
N ILE A 327 1.48 -8.71 12.30
CA ILE A 327 2.28 -7.87 13.20
C ILE A 327 1.36 -7.19 14.22
N SER A 328 1.85 -7.03 15.45
CA SER A 328 1.04 -6.52 16.57
C SER A 328 1.36 -5.08 16.98
N GLY A 329 2.37 -4.48 16.39
CA GLY A 329 2.77 -3.12 16.71
C GLY A 329 3.73 -2.55 15.67
N ALA A 330 3.27 -1.54 14.95
CA ALA A 330 4.11 -0.76 14.07
C ALA A 330 4.83 0.34 14.86
N THR A 331 6.05 0.66 14.46
CA THR A 331 6.89 1.71 15.07
C THR A 331 7.38 2.67 14.01
N GLY A 332 7.49 3.95 14.35
CA GLY A 332 8.05 4.98 13.45
C GLY A 332 7.10 5.41 12.34
N ARG A 333 5.82 5.11 12.42
CA ARG A 333 4.80 5.72 11.56
C ARG A 333 4.49 7.12 12.05
N GLU A 334 4.41 8.04 11.12
CA GLU A 334 4.06 9.43 11.36
C GLU A 334 2.55 9.63 11.12
N ALA A 335 1.90 10.41 11.96
CA ALA A 335 0.54 10.84 11.69
C ALA A 335 0.57 11.85 10.56
N VAL A 336 -0.38 11.74 9.63
CA VAL A 336 -0.57 12.77 8.61
C VAL A 336 -1.37 13.89 9.25
N GLU A 337 -0.76 15.06 9.39
CA GLU A 337 -1.42 16.23 9.97
C GLU A 337 -2.09 17.06 8.87
N ASP A 338 -3.34 17.47 9.09
CA ASP A 338 -4.00 18.45 8.21
C ASP A 338 -3.24 19.77 8.30
N SER A 339 -2.65 20.21 7.19
CA SER A 339 -1.91 21.48 7.10
C SER A 339 -2.77 22.73 7.27
N ASP A 340 -4.06 22.59 7.55
CA ASP A 340 -5.04 23.67 7.61
C ASP A 340 -5.40 24.17 9.02
N ASP A 341 -4.68 23.78 10.10
CA ASP A 341 -5.07 24.17 11.47
C ASP A 341 -4.41 25.48 11.97
N GLU A 342 -3.76 26.26 11.10
CA GLU A 342 -3.22 27.58 11.51
C GLU A 342 -4.01 28.82 11.09
N SER A 343 -5.17 28.73 10.46
CA SER A 343 -6.06 29.90 10.38
C SER A 343 -7.47 29.57 9.89
N MET A 344 -8.38 29.19 10.74
CA MET A 344 -9.78 29.65 10.72
C MET A 344 -10.61 28.85 11.70
N GLY A 345 -11.10 29.52 12.72
CA GLY A 345 -12.07 28.96 13.63
C GLY A 345 -13.36 28.58 12.91
N ASN A 346 -13.89 27.42 13.29
CA ASN A 346 -15.26 26.95 13.08
C ASN A 346 -15.83 27.07 11.65
N SER A 347 -15.73 26.01 10.86
CA SER A 347 -16.73 25.75 9.83
C SER A 347 -17.04 24.26 9.74
N PRO A 348 -18.24 23.83 10.08
CA PRO A 348 -18.70 22.46 9.89
C PRO A 348 -19.33 22.38 8.49
N ASP A 349 -18.57 22.19 7.43
CA ASP A 349 -19.13 21.81 6.13
C ASP A 349 -18.04 21.51 5.09
N ARG A 350 -17.42 20.33 5.19
CA ARG A 350 -16.69 19.73 4.06
C ARG A 350 -17.62 19.08 3.01
N ARG A 351 -18.95 19.29 3.12
CA ARG A 351 -19.96 18.68 2.22
C ARG A 351 -20.46 19.60 1.11
N LEU A 352 -19.86 20.75 0.87
CA LEU A 352 -20.35 21.73 -0.11
C LEU A 352 -19.30 22.09 -1.17
N GLY A 353 -19.07 21.16 -2.12
CA GLY A 353 -18.32 21.43 -3.35
C GLY A 353 -19.02 21.00 -4.64
N MET A 354 -20.15 20.29 -4.56
CA MET A 354 -20.82 19.74 -5.74
C MET A 354 -21.67 20.71 -6.56
N GLY A 355 -21.89 21.93 -6.10
CA GLY A 355 -22.78 22.88 -6.78
C GLY A 355 -22.15 23.78 -7.85
N ALA A 356 -20.82 23.94 -7.87
CA ALA A 356 -20.16 24.85 -8.79
C ALA A 356 -19.49 24.19 -10.00
N LEU A 357 -19.28 22.86 -9.98
CA LEU A 357 -18.59 22.14 -11.06
C LEU A 357 -19.48 21.85 -12.28
N THR A 358 -20.81 21.82 -12.12
CA THR A 358 -21.74 21.50 -13.22
C THR A 358 -21.79 22.55 -14.34
N ALA A 359 -21.29 23.76 -14.11
CA ALA A 359 -21.32 24.81 -15.14
C ALA A 359 -20.08 24.84 -16.05
N PHE A 360 -18.96 24.23 -15.66
CA PHE A 360 -17.71 24.29 -16.44
C PHE A 360 -17.51 23.05 -17.33
N VAL A 361 -18.02 21.88 -16.96
CA VAL A 361 -17.85 20.65 -17.74
C VAL A 361 -18.69 20.67 -19.05
N ALA A 362 -19.81 21.36 -19.09
CA ALA A 362 -20.62 21.52 -20.29
C ALA A 362 -19.94 22.34 -21.42
N ALA A 363 -18.90 23.13 -21.10
CA ALA A 363 -18.19 23.92 -22.10
C ALA A 363 -17.00 23.18 -22.74
N ALA A 364 -16.44 22.17 -22.09
CA ALA A 364 -15.30 21.41 -22.62
C ALA A 364 -15.72 20.28 -23.59
N VAL A 365 -16.96 19.77 -23.48
CA VAL A 365 -17.48 18.70 -24.37
C VAL A 365 -17.96 19.26 -25.72
N LEU A 366 -18.07 20.57 -25.90
CA LEU A 366 -18.52 21.21 -27.15
C LEU A 366 -17.38 21.71 -28.05
N LEU A 367 -16.10 21.41 -27.72
CA LEU A 367 -14.91 21.84 -28.48
C LEU A 367 -14.00 20.68 -28.94
N VAL A 368 -14.53 19.44 -29.04
CA VAL A 368 -13.86 18.34 -29.74
C VAL A 368 -14.73 17.85 -30.89
#